data_6618bf6db4c5fbba3d1747b5e75713ae
#
_entry.id   6618bf6db4c5fbba3d1747b5e75713ae
#
_cell.length_a   1.000
_cell.length_b   1.000
_cell.length_c   1.000
_cell.angle_alpha   90.00
_cell.angle_beta   90.00
_cell.angle_gamma   90.00
#
_symmetry.space_group_name_H-M   'P 1'
#
loop_
_entity.id
_entity.type
_entity.pdbx_description
1 polymer ?
#
loop_
_entity_poly.entity_id
_entity_poly.type
_entity_poly.pdbx_seq_one_letter_code
_entity_poly.pdbx_strand_id
1 'polypeptide(L)'
;DTTMAIRMIEYDFSIAVENAQKQGRRYRMDFPKSCVLYLRSGNNTPDFLEVEMALANGNIVLYQIPTIKLETYTKDGIFEKKLLMLLPFYIMRYEKDIHEMSENPEMFQSLLNDYEEIRINLERELSGADKTALYMNLNKLIIKIADYICRNEKTVRKGIGEIMGGKVLELESERLERLQKEAEAEAKAIGEARGRAIGEAKGIAIGEAKGIAIGEAKGIAIG
;
A
#
# COMPACT_ATOMS: atom_id res chain seq x y z
N ASP A 1 26.08 -3.40 8.09
CA ASP A 1 26.28 -3.62 6.65
C ASP A 1 27.01 -2.41 6.06
N THR A 2 28.34 -2.56 5.87
CA THR A 2 29.22 -1.51 5.32
C THR A 2 28.79 -1.06 3.91
N THR A 3 28.06 -1.89 3.19
CA THR A 3 27.57 -1.57 1.83
C THR A 3 26.39 -0.60 1.87
N MET A 4 25.64 -0.50 2.96
CA MET A 4 24.45 0.36 3.05
C MET A 4 24.83 1.84 2.95
N ALA A 5 25.91 2.28 3.62
CA ALA A 5 26.36 3.66 3.54
C ALA A 5 26.74 4.07 2.10
N ILE A 6 27.43 3.17 1.38
CA ILE A 6 27.79 3.40 -0.03
C ILE A 6 26.57 3.47 -0.92
N ARG A 7 25.60 2.55 -0.75
CA ARG A 7 24.35 2.56 -1.53
C ARG A 7 23.54 3.84 -1.29
N MET A 8 23.49 4.31 -0.05
CA MET A 8 22.77 5.54 0.28
C MET A 8 23.39 6.76 -0.39
N ILE A 9 24.72 6.90 -0.40
CA ILE A 9 25.35 8.02 -1.10
C ILE A 9 25.17 7.94 -2.62
N GLU A 10 25.14 6.74 -3.21
CA GLU A 10 24.84 6.54 -4.63
C GLU A 10 23.42 7.02 -4.96
N TYR A 11 22.42 6.67 -4.15
CA TYR A 11 21.03 7.11 -4.33
C TYR A 11 20.89 8.62 -4.16
N ASP A 12 21.45 9.17 -3.11
CA ASP A 12 21.38 10.60 -2.80
C ASP A 12 22.08 11.45 -3.85
N PHE A 13 23.22 10.96 -4.34
CA PHE A 13 23.94 11.60 -5.45
C PHE A 13 23.13 11.57 -6.74
N SER A 14 22.50 10.44 -7.09
CA SER A 14 21.66 10.32 -8.27
C SER A 14 20.48 11.31 -8.22
N ILE A 15 19.81 11.40 -7.07
CA ILE A 15 18.70 12.37 -6.85
C ILE A 15 19.22 13.81 -6.97
N ALA A 16 20.39 14.10 -6.38
CA ALA A 16 20.97 15.45 -6.43
C ALA A 16 21.37 15.86 -7.85
N VAL A 17 21.84 14.91 -8.67
CA VAL A 17 22.19 15.14 -10.08
C VAL A 17 20.93 15.40 -10.92
N GLU A 18 19.87 14.60 -10.75
CA GLU A 18 18.60 14.80 -11.46
C GLU A 18 17.99 16.20 -11.20
N ASN A 19 18.17 16.71 -9.98
CA ASN A 19 17.66 18.01 -9.55
C ASN A 19 18.69 19.14 -9.66
N ALA A 20 19.82 18.90 -10.33
CA ALA A 20 20.90 19.87 -10.45
C ALA A 20 20.48 21.15 -11.19
N GLN A 21 20.71 22.30 -10.56
CA GLN A 21 20.38 23.61 -11.12
C GLN A 21 21.63 24.31 -11.67
N LYS A 22 21.54 24.75 -12.93
CA LYS A 22 22.61 25.51 -13.55
C LYS A 22 22.58 26.97 -13.08
N GLN A 23 23.67 27.41 -12.48
CA GLN A 23 23.88 28.80 -12.04
C GLN A 23 25.09 29.40 -12.75
N GLY A 24 24.87 30.00 -13.90
CA GLY A 24 25.95 30.53 -14.76
C GLY A 24 26.85 29.40 -15.27
N ARG A 25 28.11 29.39 -14.83
CA ARG A 25 29.10 28.33 -15.16
C ARG A 25 29.19 27.20 -14.13
N ARG A 26 28.37 27.26 -13.08
CA ARG A 26 28.37 26.27 -11.99
C ARG A 26 27.06 25.49 -12.00
N TYR A 27 27.09 24.29 -11.45
CA TYR A 27 25.90 23.52 -11.11
C TYR A 27 25.81 23.44 -9.59
N ARG A 28 24.61 23.66 -9.06
CA ARG A 28 24.27 23.42 -7.68
C ARG A 28 23.48 22.12 -7.60
N MET A 29 23.91 21.23 -6.72
CA MET A 29 23.24 19.96 -6.40
C MET A 29 22.87 19.99 -4.92
N ASP A 30 21.59 19.85 -4.63
CA ASP A 30 21.10 19.78 -3.25
C ASP A 30 20.82 18.31 -2.93
N PHE A 31 21.54 17.75 -1.96
CA PHE A 31 21.37 16.37 -1.52
C PHE A 31 20.08 16.22 -0.73
N PRO A 32 19.33 15.11 -0.91
CA PRO A 32 18.11 14.85 -0.15
C PRO A 32 18.44 14.61 1.34
N LYS A 33 17.44 14.81 2.20
CA LYS A 33 17.52 14.45 3.63
C LYS A 33 17.13 12.99 3.79
N SER A 34 18.05 12.09 3.55
CA SER A 34 17.86 10.65 3.64
C SER A 34 18.18 10.12 5.04
N CYS A 35 17.60 8.98 5.39
CA CYS A 35 17.92 8.24 6.61
C CYS A 35 17.81 6.74 6.35
N VAL A 36 18.44 5.94 7.21
CA VAL A 36 18.32 4.47 7.20
C VAL A 36 17.48 4.02 8.37
N LEU A 37 16.37 3.32 8.08
CA LEU A 37 15.51 2.72 9.10
C LEU A 37 15.98 1.30 9.43
N TYR A 38 16.38 1.09 10.67
CA TYR A 38 16.66 -0.23 11.22
C TYR A 38 15.38 -0.80 11.85
N LEU A 39 14.83 -1.83 11.23
CA LEU A 39 13.66 -2.56 11.77
C LEU A 39 14.06 -3.48 12.94
N ARG A 40 15.30 -3.94 12.94
CA ARG A 40 15.94 -4.66 14.04
C ARG A 40 17.22 -3.93 14.36
N SER A 41 17.37 -3.51 15.58
CA SER A 41 18.57 -2.84 16.08
C SER A 41 19.12 -3.58 17.30
N GLY A 42 20.33 -3.22 17.68
CA GLY A 42 21.01 -3.72 18.86
C GLY A 42 21.96 -2.66 19.40
N ASN A 43 22.63 -2.96 20.49
CA ASN A 43 23.53 -2.02 21.19
C ASN A 43 24.61 -1.41 20.28
N ASN A 44 25.01 -2.13 19.22
CA ASN A 44 26.04 -1.70 18.28
C ASN A 44 25.48 -1.03 17.01
N THR A 45 24.17 -0.81 16.92
CA THR A 45 23.58 -0.09 15.78
C THR A 45 23.96 1.38 15.89
N PRO A 46 24.71 1.94 14.92
CA PRO A 46 25.18 3.32 14.98
C PRO A 46 24.04 4.31 14.83
N ASP A 47 24.23 5.54 15.31
CA ASP A 47 23.27 6.64 15.13
C ASP A 47 23.43 7.32 13.76
N PHE A 48 24.61 7.16 13.15
CA PHE A 48 24.91 7.65 11.81
C PHE A 48 25.70 6.60 11.04
N LEU A 49 25.43 6.46 9.75
CA LEU A 49 26.33 5.83 8.82
C LEU A 49 27.19 6.93 8.19
N GLU A 50 28.50 6.69 8.05
CA GLU A 50 29.45 7.70 7.61
C GLU A 50 30.21 7.23 6.37
N VAL A 51 30.38 8.14 5.42
CA VAL A 51 31.25 7.95 4.26
C VAL A 51 32.21 9.12 4.17
N GLU A 52 33.49 8.82 4.27
CA GLU A 52 34.54 9.78 4.05
C GLU A 52 34.96 9.76 2.58
N MET A 53 34.86 10.91 1.93
CA MET A 53 35.23 11.09 0.52
C MET A 53 36.49 11.94 0.40
N ALA A 54 37.59 11.34 -0.04
CA ALA A 54 38.82 12.06 -0.35
C ALA A 54 38.77 12.58 -1.79
N LEU A 55 38.70 13.89 -1.98
CA LEU A 55 38.68 14.53 -3.28
C LEU A 55 40.09 14.68 -3.87
N ALA A 56 40.19 14.76 -5.21
CA ALA A 56 41.46 14.87 -5.91
C ALA A 56 42.25 16.15 -5.57
N ASN A 57 41.61 17.19 -5.06
CA ASN A 57 42.23 18.43 -4.59
C ASN A 57 42.79 18.35 -3.14
N GLY A 58 42.70 17.17 -2.53
CA GLY A 58 43.13 16.91 -1.14
C GLY A 58 42.09 17.26 -0.07
N ASN A 59 40.92 17.76 -0.44
CA ASN A 59 39.82 17.98 0.52
C ASN A 59 39.14 16.66 0.90
N ILE A 60 38.73 16.57 2.16
CA ILE A 60 37.93 15.45 2.68
C ILE A 60 36.52 15.97 2.98
N VAL A 61 35.53 15.26 2.52
CA VAL A 61 34.13 15.53 2.82
C VAL A 61 33.55 14.32 3.58
N LEU A 62 33.05 14.58 4.78
CA LEU A 62 32.33 13.57 5.58
C LEU A 62 30.85 13.66 5.25
N TYR A 63 30.29 12.58 4.71
CA TYR A 63 28.87 12.43 4.45
C TYR A 63 28.22 11.55 5.52
N GLN A 64 27.31 12.12 6.32
CA GLN A 64 26.64 11.45 7.41
C GLN A 64 25.18 11.18 7.06
N ILE A 65 24.75 9.95 7.26
CA ILE A 65 23.39 9.49 7.03
C ILE A 65 22.80 9.08 8.38
N PRO A 66 21.80 9.81 8.92
CA PRO A 66 21.19 9.47 10.20
C PRO A 66 20.48 8.12 10.13
N THR A 67 20.49 7.41 11.25
CA THR A 67 19.78 6.14 11.39
C THR A 67 18.57 6.30 12.30
N ILE A 68 17.50 5.59 11.98
CA ILE A 68 16.29 5.51 12.77
C ILE A 68 16.15 4.07 13.26
N LYS A 69 16.03 3.87 14.58
CA LYS A 69 15.86 2.56 15.20
C LYS A 69 14.39 2.39 15.57
N LEU A 70 13.69 1.43 14.97
CA LEU A 70 12.25 1.24 15.21
C LEU A 70 11.91 1.02 16.68
N GLU A 71 12.77 0.29 17.41
CA GLU A 71 12.56 -0.04 18.84
C GLU A 71 12.53 1.19 19.76
N THR A 72 13.09 2.33 19.33
CA THR A 72 13.07 3.58 20.12
C THR A 72 11.71 4.30 20.05
N TYR A 73 10.82 3.92 19.13
CA TYR A 73 9.50 4.51 18.98
C TYR A 73 8.47 3.70 19.74
N THR A 74 7.81 4.30 20.72
CA THR A 74 6.59 3.75 21.33
C THR A 74 5.42 3.82 20.35
N LYS A 75 4.34 3.08 20.60
CA LYS A 75 3.09 3.19 19.81
C LYS A 75 2.58 4.63 19.78
N ASP A 76 2.54 5.29 20.94
CA ASP A 76 2.08 6.68 21.06
C ASP A 76 2.98 7.64 20.27
N GLY A 77 4.30 7.50 20.37
CA GLY A 77 5.26 8.29 19.62
C GLY A 77 5.14 8.11 18.10
N ILE A 78 4.73 6.92 17.63
CA ILE A 78 4.42 6.68 16.21
C ILE A 78 3.19 7.49 15.78
N PHE A 79 2.13 7.52 16.59
CA PHE A 79 0.91 8.30 16.29
C PHE A 79 1.15 9.80 16.41
N GLU A 80 1.80 10.27 17.47
CA GLU A 80 2.14 11.69 17.68
C GLU A 80 2.95 12.27 16.52
N LYS A 81 3.95 11.50 16.04
CA LYS A 81 4.81 11.90 14.92
C LYS A 81 4.24 11.58 13.55
N LYS A 82 3.02 11.03 13.46
CA LYS A 82 2.35 10.62 12.21
C LYS A 82 3.15 9.61 11.38
N LEU A 83 3.95 8.76 12.03
CA LEU A 83 4.79 7.74 11.40
C LEU A 83 4.02 6.42 11.18
N LEU A 84 2.77 6.49 10.73
CA LEU A 84 1.85 5.34 10.66
C LEU A 84 2.40 4.16 9.85
N MET A 85 3.31 4.41 8.90
CA MET A 85 3.97 3.36 8.11
C MET A 85 4.93 2.49 8.93
N LEU A 86 5.25 2.86 10.18
CA LEU A 86 6.05 2.02 11.08
C LEU A 86 5.19 0.99 11.85
N LEU A 87 3.88 1.21 11.97
CA LEU A 87 2.97 0.31 12.71
C LEU A 87 2.99 -1.14 12.23
N PRO A 88 3.07 -1.45 10.93
CA PRO A 88 3.18 -2.83 10.46
C PRO A 88 4.39 -3.59 11.04
N PHE A 89 5.46 -2.88 11.36
CA PHE A 89 6.67 -3.46 11.92
C PHE A 89 6.68 -3.49 13.45
N TYR A 90 5.63 -2.99 14.12
CA TYR A 90 5.55 -2.92 15.58
C TYR A 90 5.79 -4.27 16.25
N ILE A 91 5.32 -5.37 15.65
CA ILE A 91 5.50 -6.74 16.13
C ILE A 91 6.98 -7.15 16.29
N MET A 92 7.89 -6.53 15.53
CA MET A 92 9.30 -6.93 15.53
C MET A 92 9.99 -6.68 16.87
N ARG A 93 9.47 -5.78 17.71
CA ARG A 93 9.96 -5.57 19.08
C ARG A 93 9.77 -6.76 19.98
N TYR A 94 8.77 -7.58 19.70
CA TYR A 94 8.40 -8.78 20.46
C TYR A 94 8.99 -10.07 19.87
N GLU A 95 9.69 -9.97 18.73
CA GLU A 95 10.14 -11.15 17.96
C GLU A 95 10.91 -12.18 18.79
N LYS A 96 11.70 -11.72 19.78
CA LYS A 96 12.48 -12.60 20.65
C LYS A 96 11.63 -13.29 21.71
N ASP A 97 10.55 -12.67 22.12
CA ASP A 97 9.73 -13.08 23.27
C ASP A 97 8.40 -13.70 22.82
N ILE A 98 8.16 -13.82 21.51
CA ILE A 98 6.89 -14.32 20.95
C ILE A 98 6.53 -15.73 21.47
N HIS A 99 7.52 -16.59 21.62
CA HIS A 99 7.29 -17.94 22.14
C HIS A 99 6.83 -17.89 23.61
N GLU A 100 7.51 -17.13 24.45
CA GLU A 100 7.13 -16.92 25.85
C GLU A 100 5.74 -16.27 25.96
N MET A 101 5.44 -15.31 25.10
CA MET A 101 4.11 -14.68 25.02
C MET A 101 3.00 -15.68 24.68
N SER A 102 3.28 -16.69 23.86
CA SER A 102 2.28 -17.71 23.52
C SER A 102 1.92 -18.61 24.69
N GLU A 103 2.81 -18.74 25.67
CA GLU A 103 2.65 -19.58 26.87
C GLU A 103 2.22 -18.79 28.12
N ASN A 104 2.47 -17.46 28.13
CA ASN A 104 2.15 -16.59 29.26
C ASN A 104 0.89 -15.75 28.95
N PRO A 105 -0.26 -16.03 29.60
CA PRO A 105 -1.51 -15.32 29.32
C PRO A 105 -1.46 -13.82 29.57
N GLU A 106 -0.68 -13.36 30.57
CA GLU A 106 -0.58 -11.93 30.90
C GLU A 106 0.20 -11.18 29.82
N MET A 107 1.33 -11.73 29.36
CA MET A 107 2.11 -11.15 28.27
C MET A 107 1.33 -11.14 26.96
N PHE A 108 0.61 -12.23 26.68
CA PHE A 108 -0.25 -12.33 25.51
C PHE A 108 -1.37 -11.28 25.54
N GLN A 109 -2.05 -11.12 26.68
CA GLN A 109 -3.10 -10.12 26.82
C GLN A 109 -2.55 -8.70 26.67
N SER A 110 -1.35 -8.42 27.18
CA SER A 110 -0.68 -7.12 27.00
C SER A 110 -0.42 -6.82 25.53
N LEU A 111 0.05 -7.80 24.78
CA LEU A 111 0.24 -7.67 23.33
C LEU A 111 -1.07 -7.39 22.60
N LEU A 112 -2.14 -8.11 22.94
CA LEU A 112 -3.46 -7.91 22.34
C LEU A 112 -4.01 -6.50 22.63
N ASN A 113 -3.81 -6.02 23.86
CA ASN A 113 -4.21 -4.66 24.24
C ASN A 113 -3.46 -3.60 23.42
N ASP A 114 -2.17 -3.79 23.18
CA ASP A 114 -1.40 -2.89 22.31
C ASP A 114 -1.97 -2.83 20.89
N TYR A 115 -2.33 -3.98 20.32
CA TYR A 115 -2.94 -4.03 18.99
C TYR A 115 -4.36 -3.44 18.94
N GLU A 116 -5.14 -3.62 20.00
CA GLU A 116 -6.47 -2.99 20.12
C GLU A 116 -6.34 -1.46 20.15
N GLU A 117 -5.38 -0.92 20.91
CA GLU A 117 -5.12 0.52 20.93
C GLU A 117 -4.61 1.03 19.58
N ILE A 118 -3.73 0.27 18.90
CA ILE A 118 -3.27 0.60 17.55
C ILE A 118 -4.47 0.65 16.59
N ARG A 119 -5.38 -0.32 16.64
CA ARG A 119 -6.58 -0.36 15.80
C ARG A 119 -7.46 0.87 16.03
N ILE A 120 -7.80 1.17 17.30
CA ILE A 120 -8.63 2.31 17.67
C ILE A 120 -8.00 3.63 17.20
N ASN A 121 -6.70 3.79 17.42
CA ASN A 121 -6.00 5.01 17.03
C ASN A 121 -5.91 5.15 15.50
N LEU A 122 -5.69 4.05 14.76
CA LEU A 122 -5.72 4.06 13.29
C LEU A 122 -7.11 4.43 12.75
N GLU A 123 -8.18 3.89 13.33
CA GLU A 123 -9.54 4.25 12.96
C GLU A 123 -9.79 5.75 13.15
N ARG A 124 -9.36 6.30 14.27
CA ARG A 124 -9.51 7.74 14.56
C ARG A 124 -8.71 8.62 13.61
N GLU A 125 -7.44 8.29 13.36
CA GLU A 125 -6.55 9.08 12.49
C GLU A 125 -6.93 9.00 11.01
N LEU A 126 -7.49 7.88 10.60
CA LEU A 126 -7.86 7.59 9.22
C LEU A 126 -9.38 7.53 9.02
N SER A 127 -10.15 8.19 9.90
CA SER A 127 -11.58 8.38 9.76
C SER A 127 -11.87 9.38 8.63
N GLY A 128 -12.19 8.89 7.44
CA GLY A 128 -12.53 9.73 6.29
C GLY A 128 -12.58 8.90 5.02
N ALA A 129 -13.50 9.23 4.10
CA ALA A 129 -13.70 8.44 2.88
C ALA A 129 -12.43 8.37 2.00
N ASP A 130 -11.66 9.44 1.98
CA ASP A 130 -10.38 9.56 1.26
C ASP A 130 -9.25 8.73 1.87
N LYS A 131 -9.36 8.37 3.17
CA LYS A 131 -8.33 7.64 3.93
C LYS A 131 -8.64 6.16 4.13
N THR A 132 -9.83 5.70 3.75
CA THR A 132 -10.27 4.30 3.92
C THR A 132 -9.30 3.31 3.26
N ALA A 133 -8.82 3.61 2.07
CA ALA A 133 -7.86 2.75 1.37
C ALA A 133 -6.53 2.63 2.13
N LEU A 134 -6.03 3.72 2.72
CA LEU A 134 -4.82 3.72 3.53
C LEU A 134 -5.02 2.89 4.82
N TYR A 135 -6.15 3.06 5.49
CA TYR A 135 -6.52 2.27 6.67
C TYR A 135 -6.50 0.77 6.36
N MET A 136 -7.20 0.35 5.28
CA MET A 136 -7.26 -1.05 4.87
C MET A 136 -5.88 -1.61 4.53
N ASN A 137 -5.06 -0.86 3.79
CA ASN A 137 -3.72 -1.30 3.40
C ASN A 137 -2.79 -1.44 4.59
N LEU A 138 -2.82 -0.50 5.55
CA LEU A 138 -2.03 -0.59 6.78
C LEU A 138 -2.44 -1.81 7.62
N ASN A 139 -3.75 -2.04 7.83
CA ASN A 139 -4.22 -3.20 8.57
C ASN A 139 -3.81 -4.52 7.89
N LYS A 140 -3.98 -4.64 6.56
CA LYS A 140 -3.54 -5.82 5.81
C LYS A 140 -2.03 -6.04 5.96
N LEU A 141 -1.23 -4.97 5.95
CA LEU A 141 0.21 -5.06 6.10
C LEU A 141 0.62 -5.44 7.53
N ILE A 142 -0.06 -4.91 8.56
CA ILE A 142 0.11 -5.30 9.97
C ILE A 142 -0.12 -6.81 10.12
N ILE A 143 -1.27 -7.31 9.65
CA ILE A 143 -1.61 -8.73 9.72
C ILE A 143 -0.56 -9.58 8.99
N LYS A 144 -0.19 -9.20 7.78
CA LYS A 144 0.78 -9.94 6.95
C LYS A 144 2.17 -10.04 7.59
N ILE A 145 2.64 -8.96 8.20
CA ILE A 145 3.95 -8.94 8.87
C ILE A 145 3.87 -9.72 10.19
N ALA A 146 2.79 -9.58 10.97
CA ALA A 146 2.56 -10.37 12.16
C ALA A 146 2.49 -11.87 11.84
N ASP A 147 1.78 -12.26 10.78
CA ASP A 147 1.72 -13.65 10.29
C ASP A 147 3.10 -14.22 9.94
N TYR A 148 3.94 -13.42 9.33
CA TYR A 148 5.31 -13.83 8.96
C TYR A 148 6.19 -13.99 10.20
N ILE A 149 6.17 -13.01 11.12
CA ILE A 149 7.00 -13.02 12.33
C ILE A 149 6.52 -14.11 13.30
N CYS A 150 5.21 -14.23 13.50
CA CYS A 150 4.59 -15.20 14.41
C CYS A 150 4.24 -16.54 13.74
N ARG A 151 4.87 -16.89 12.63
CA ARG A 151 4.50 -18.06 11.82
C ARG A 151 4.43 -19.39 12.58
N ASN A 152 5.25 -19.55 13.64
CA ASN A 152 5.30 -20.74 14.48
C ASN A 152 4.34 -20.67 15.67
N GLU A 153 3.81 -19.49 16.02
CA GLU A 153 2.97 -19.25 17.20
C GLU A 153 1.53 -18.92 16.77
N LYS A 154 0.75 -19.98 16.54
CA LYS A 154 -0.62 -19.88 16.02
C LYS A 154 -1.55 -19.02 16.89
N THR A 155 -1.40 -19.09 18.22
CA THR A 155 -2.22 -18.35 19.17
C THR A 155 -2.02 -16.85 19.02
N VAL A 156 -0.77 -16.39 18.97
CA VAL A 156 -0.42 -14.97 18.81
C VAL A 156 -0.90 -14.46 17.46
N ARG A 157 -0.63 -15.22 16.39
CA ARG A 157 -1.05 -14.88 15.03
C ARG A 157 -2.57 -14.72 14.91
N LYS A 158 -3.33 -15.67 15.49
CA LYS A 158 -4.79 -15.63 15.48
C LYS A 158 -5.32 -14.43 16.25
N GLY A 159 -4.80 -14.15 17.45
CA GLY A 159 -5.24 -13.03 18.27
C GLY A 159 -5.03 -11.68 17.58
N ILE A 160 -3.84 -11.43 17.01
CA ILE A 160 -3.59 -10.20 16.24
C ILE A 160 -4.50 -10.12 15.03
N GLY A 161 -4.68 -11.23 14.29
CA GLY A 161 -5.56 -11.30 13.12
C GLY A 161 -7.01 -10.98 13.43
N GLU A 162 -7.55 -11.47 14.55
CA GLU A 162 -8.92 -11.19 15.01
C GLU A 162 -9.11 -9.70 15.35
N ILE A 163 -8.14 -9.09 16.05
CA ILE A 163 -8.22 -7.67 16.42
C ILE A 163 -8.13 -6.76 15.18
N MET A 164 -7.13 -6.99 14.34
CA MET A 164 -6.86 -6.11 13.19
C MET A 164 -7.74 -6.44 11.98
N GLY A 165 -8.25 -7.68 11.86
CA GLY A 165 -8.95 -8.17 10.68
C GLY A 165 -10.44 -7.86 10.64
N GLY A 166 -11.11 -7.71 11.77
CA GLY A 166 -12.57 -7.62 11.83
C GLY A 166 -13.16 -6.56 10.90
N LYS A 167 -12.77 -5.30 11.08
CA LYS A 167 -13.27 -4.19 10.25
C LYS A 167 -12.71 -4.18 8.82
N VAL A 168 -11.52 -4.71 8.61
CA VAL A 168 -10.94 -4.84 7.26
C VAL A 168 -11.74 -5.82 6.41
N LEU A 169 -12.22 -6.92 6.99
CA LEU A 169 -13.07 -7.89 6.30
C LEU A 169 -14.44 -7.31 5.96
N GLU A 170 -15.02 -6.51 6.85
CA GLU A 170 -16.28 -5.80 6.61
C GLU A 170 -16.15 -4.81 5.45
N LEU A 171 -15.17 -3.93 5.48
CA LEU A 171 -14.91 -2.95 4.42
C LEU A 171 -14.55 -3.61 3.07
N GLU A 172 -13.89 -4.77 3.10
CA GLU A 172 -13.57 -5.52 1.87
C GLU A 172 -14.82 -6.14 1.26
N SER A 173 -15.75 -6.68 2.08
CA SER A 173 -17.04 -7.20 1.59
C SER A 173 -17.90 -6.10 0.97
N GLU A 174 -17.99 -4.94 1.60
CA GLU A 174 -18.71 -3.78 1.04
C GLU A 174 -18.11 -3.32 -0.29
N ARG A 175 -16.78 -3.32 -0.40
CA ARG A 175 -16.07 -2.99 -1.63
C ARG A 175 -16.37 -4.01 -2.73
N LEU A 176 -16.32 -5.30 -2.41
CA LEU A 176 -16.62 -6.37 -3.37
C LEU A 176 -18.07 -6.30 -3.86
N GLU A 177 -19.02 -6.07 -2.96
CA GLU A 177 -20.43 -5.89 -3.34
C GLU A 177 -20.64 -4.70 -4.27
N ARG A 178 -19.96 -3.57 -4.01
CA ARG A 178 -20.01 -2.41 -4.90
C ARG A 178 -19.45 -2.72 -6.29
N LEU A 179 -18.26 -3.33 -6.36
CA LEU A 179 -17.64 -3.72 -7.63
C LEU A 179 -18.51 -4.71 -8.41
N GLN A 180 -19.17 -5.65 -7.72
CA GLN A 180 -20.08 -6.59 -8.34
C GLN A 180 -21.29 -5.88 -8.93
N LYS A 181 -21.93 -4.96 -8.18
CA LYS A 181 -23.06 -4.17 -8.66
C LYS A 181 -22.68 -3.28 -9.87
N GLU A 182 -21.50 -2.68 -9.85
CA GLU A 182 -20.99 -1.89 -10.98
C GLU A 182 -20.78 -2.77 -12.23
N ALA A 183 -20.18 -3.95 -12.07
CA ALA A 183 -19.96 -4.90 -13.16
C ALA A 183 -21.30 -5.46 -13.73
N GLU A 184 -22.27 -5.75 -12.88
CA GLU A 184 -23.61 -6.19 -13.29
C GLU A 184 -24.35 -5.08 -14.07
N ALA A 185 -24.28 -3.84 -13.61
CA ALA A 185 -24.87 -2.69 -14.29
C ALA A 185 -24.25 -2.45 -15.67
N GLU A 186 -22.92 -2.55 -15.78
CA GLU A 186 -22.19 -2.41 -17.04
C GLU A 186 -22.55 -3.55 -18.02
N ALA A 187 -22.56 -4.80 -17.55
CA ALA A 187 -22.94 -5.96 -18.36
C ALA A 187 -24.39 -5.84 -18.89
N LYS A 188 -25.32 -5.34 -18.06
CA LYS A 188 -26.71 -5.09 -18.45
C LYS A 188 -26.79 -3.99 -19.51
N ALA A 189 -26.09 -2.87 -19.35
CA ALA A 189 -26.07 -1.78 -20.31
C ALA A 189 -25.51 -2.23 -21.68
N ILE A 190 -24.41 -3.01 -21.67
CA ILE A 190 -23.84 -3.59 -22.90
C ILE A 190 -24.82 -4.56 -23.55
N GLY A 191 -25.48 -5.41 -22.76
CA GLY A 191 -26.50 -6.36 -23.24
C GLY A 191 -27.70 -5.66 -23.90
N GLU A 192 -28.22 -4.62 -23.27
CA GLU A 192 -29.32 -3.80 -23.82
C GLU A 192 -28.92 -3.07 -25.11
N ALA A 193 -27.71 -2.47 -25.16
CA ALA A 193 -27.23 -1.80 -26.35
C ALA A 193 -27.07 -2.77 -27.53
N ARG A 194 -26.50 -3.96 -27.29
CA ARG A 194 -26.40 -5.03 -28.30
C ARG A 194 -27.77 -5.53 -28.76
N GLY A 195 -28.70 -5.73 -27.82
CA GLY A 195 -30.05 -6.17 -28.11
C GLY A 195 -30.80 -5.18 -29.01
N ARG A 196 -30.69 -3.86 -28.74
CA ARG A 196 -31.28 -2.81 -29.58
C ARG A 196 -30.66 -2.80 -30.99
N ALA A 197 -29.33 -2.82 -31.08
CA ALA A 197 -28.64 -2.81 -32.38
C ALA A 197 -29.03 -4.04 -33.25
N ILE A 198 -29.10 -5.23 -32.66
CA ILE A 198 -29.50 -6.44 -33.37
C ILE A 198 -31.00 -6.37 -33.77
N GLY A 199 -31.84 -5.84 -32.86
CA GLY A 199 -33.28 -5.66 -33.13
C GLY A 199 -33.53 -4.69 -34.28
N GLU A 200 -32.89 -3.57 -34.30
CA GLU A 200 -32.96 -2.56 -35.38
C GLU A 200 -32.46 -3.13 -36.70
N ALA A 201 -31.31 -3.78 -36.73
CA ALA A 201 -30.76 -4.39 -37.94
C ALA A 201 -31.70 -5.47 -38.52
N LYS A 202 -32.27 -6.33 -37.69
CA LYS A 202 -33.23 -7.33 -38.11
C LYS A 202 -34.55 -6.70 -38.57
N GLY A 203 -35.01 -5.65 -37.87
CA GLY A 203 -36.24 -4.92 -38.27
C GLY A 203 -36.10 -4.29 -39.65
N ILE A 204 -35.00 -3.64 -39.94
CA ILE A 204 -34.69 -3.04 -41.24
C ILE A 204 -34.63 -4.13 -42.31
N ALA A 205 -33.91 -5.21 -42.12
CA ALA A 205 -33.78 -6.30 -43.10
C ALA A 205 -35.14 -6.99 -43.42
N ILE A 206 -35.97 -7.23 -42.41
CA ILE A 206 -37.29 -7.78 -42.60
C ILE A 206 -38.21 -6.79 -43.31
N GLY A 207 -38.15 -5.51 -42.98
CA GLY A 207 -38.91 -4.44 -43.62
C GLY A 207 -38.58 -4.30 -45.10
N GLU A 208 -37.30 -4.28 -45.45
CA GLU A 208 -36.79 -4.23 -46.81
C GLU A 208 -37.26 -5.47 -47.63
N ALA A 209 -37.07 -6.67 -47.09
CA ALA A 209 -37.48 -7.90 -47.76
C ALA A 209 -39.00 -7.95 -48.02
N LYS A 210 -39.80 -7.55 -47.05
CA LYS A 210 -41.29 -7.47 -47.24
C LYS A 210 -41.67 -6.36 -48.23
N GLY A 211 -41.01 -5.23 -48.20
CA GLY A 211 -41.23 -4.12 -49.13
C GLY A 211 -40.98 -4.53 -50.59
N ILE A 212 -39.87 -5.23 -50.85
CA ILE A 212 -39.53 -5.74 -52.17
C ILE A 212 -40.55 -6.79 -52.62
N ALA A 213 -40.88 -7.76 -51.78
CA ALA A 213 -41.89 -8.80 -52.14
C ALA A 213 -43.26 -8.24 -52.44
N ILE A 214 -43.73 -7.24 -51.71
CA ILE A 214 -45.02 -6.57 -52.00
C ILE A 214 -44.94 -5.74 -53.28
N GLY A 215 -43.82 -5.06 -53.52
CA GLY A 215 -43.60 -4.30 -54.74
C GLY A 215 -43.61 -5.18 -56.00
N GLU A 216 -42.89 -6.29 -55.97
CA GLU A 216 -42.89 -7.28 -57.07
C GLU A 216 -44.27 -7.88 -57.32
N ALA A 217 -44.99 -8.31 -56.25
CA ALA A 217 -46.31 -8.87 -56.39
C ALA A 217 -47.32 -7.86 -56.98
N LYS A 218 -47.24 -6.56 -56.63
CA LYS A 218 -48.12 -5.52 -57.22
C LYS A 218 -47.68 -5.14 -58.63
N GLY A 219 -46.38 -5.16 -58.95
CA GLY A 219 -45.92 -4.92 -60.31
C GLY A 219 -46.33 -5.97 -61.33
N ILE A 220 -46.41 -7.26 -60.95
CA ILE A 220 -46.88 -8.38 -61.76
C ILE A 220 -48.41 -8.31 -61.98
N ALA A 221 -49.13 -7.73 -61.04
CA ALA A 221 -50.58 -7.63 -61.11
C ALA A 221 -51.11 -6.47 -62.05
N ILE A 222 -50.27 -5.58 -62.50
CA ILE A 222 -50.57 -4.38 -63.31
C ILE A 222 -50.07 -4.53 -64.77
N GLY A 223 -49.25 -5.53 -65.06
CA GLY A 223 -48.74 -5.87 -66.39
C GLY A 223 -49.55 -7.08 -66.93
#